data_b64a002651c98f467c2076d2f4fdd5a7
#
_entry.id   b64a002651c98f467c2076d2f4fdd5a7
#
_cell.length_a   1.000
_cell.length_b   1.000
_cell.length_c   1.000
_cell.angle_alpha   90.00
_cell.angle_beta   90.00
_cell.angle_gamma   90.00
#
_symmetry.space_group_name_H-M   'P 1'
#
loop_
_entity.id
_entity.type
_entity.pdbx_description
1 polymer ?
#
loop_
_entity_poly.entity_id
_entity_poly.type
_entity_poly.pdbx_seq_one_letter_code
_entity_poly.pdbx_strand_id
1 'polypeptide(L)'
;PLTGMFAAYAGVAAGFSANLIISMLDALVAGFTIPAAQIIDPNYTSTPAMNYYFLIASCFVLTAVGTFVTERYVAPRFDGTPYEDTGYDANAEVTPKEKKALKCAGIAVLIYAAIVVALCIGPNAFMKDPETGSLLASAAPLMAGMVPLITLLFFIPGIVYGIVAGKIKNDKDVAALLYESMAGMGSYIVLAFAAGQFL
;
A
#
# COMPACT_ATOMS: atom_id res chain seq x y z
N PRO A 1 -13.80 3.13 19.75
CA PRO A 1 -12.85 2.23 19.07
C PRO A 1 -13.51 1.43 17.96
N LEU A 2 -14.67 0.78 18.18
CA LEU A 2 -15.39 -0.01 17.18
C LEU A 2 -15.72 0.83 15.93
N THR A 3 -16.25 2.03 16.11
CA THR A 3 -16.54 2.96 15.01
C THR A 3 -15.28 3.25 14.17
N GLY A 4 -14.13 3.47 14.83
CA GLY A 4 -12.86 3.69 14.15
C GLY A 4 -12.39 2.46 13.38
N MET A 5 -12.58 1.25 13.92
CA MET A 5 -12.26 0.00 13.23
C MET A 5 -13.13 -0.19 11.97
N PHE A 6 -14.43 0.08 12.07
CA PHE A 6 -15.33 0.01 10.92
C PHE A 6 -15.02 1.07 9.87
N ALA A 7 -14.67 2.30 10.30
CA ALA A 7 -14.23 3.35 9.40
C ALA A 7 -12.93 2.97 8.66
N ALA A 8 -11.95 2.40 9.37
CA ALA A 8 -10.71 1.92 8.78
C ALA A 8 -10.96 0.78 7.77
N TYR A 9 -11.81 -0.18 8.14
CA TYR A 9 -12.18 -1.28 7.24
C TYR A 9 -12.89 -0.77 5.98
N ALA A 10 -13.86 0.14 6.14
CA ALA A 10 -14.56 0.76 5.01
C ALA A 10 -13.59 1.56 4.13
N GLY A 11 -12.65 2.29 4.73
CA GLY A 11 -11.60 3.02 4.01
C GLY A 11 -10.70 2.12 3.17
N VAL A 12 -10.28 0.98 3.72
CA VAL A 12 -9.49 -0.02 2.98
C VAL A 12 -10.30 -0.65 1.86
N ALA A 13 -11.54 -1.08 2.13
CA ALA A 13 -12.38 -1.75 1.15
C ALA A 13 -12.79 -0.81 -0.01
N ALA A 14 -13.18 0.43 0.31
CA ALA A 14 -13.57 1.42 -0.69
C ALA A 14 -12.33 2.03 -1.40
N GLY A 15 -11.26 2.26 -0.65
CA GLY A 15 -10.02 2.85 -1.16
C GLY A 15 -9.19 1.90 -2.02
N PHE A 16 -9.53 0.61 -2.06
CA PHE A 16 -8.85 -0.36 -2.91
C PHE A 16 -8.87 0.03 -4.40
N SER A 17 -9.94 0.67 -4.85
CA SER A 17 -10.13 1.14 -6.24
C SER A 17 -10.07 2.66 -6.39
N ALA A 18 -9.67 3.41 -5.35
CA ALA A 18 -9.63 4.87 -5.38
C ALA A 18 -8.24 5.36 -4.96
N ASN A 19 -7.45 5.79 -5.94
CA ASN A 19 -6.06 6.20 -5.74
C ASN A 19 -5.84 7.63 -6.25
N LEU A 20 -5.05 8.41 -5.50
CA LEU A 20 -4.55 9.72 -5.95
C LEU A 20 -3.28 9.59 -6.80
N ILE A 21 -2.63 8.45 -6.75
CA ILE A 21 -1.39 8.14 -7.48
C ILE A 21 -1.59 6.79 -8.14
N ILE A 22 -1.07 6.61 -9.35
CA ILE A 22 -1.09 5.32 -10.06
C ILE A 22 -0.47 4.27 -9.16
N SER A 23 -1.21 3.19 -8.92
CA SER A 23 -0.81 2.09 -8.05
C SER A 23 -0.36 0.88 -8.85
N MET A 24 0.21 -0.10 -8.15
CA MET A 24 0.52 -1.40 -8.72
C MET A 24 -0.73 -2.10 -9.30
N LEU A 25 -1.90 -1.89 -8.68
CA LEU A 25 -3.15 -2.48 -9.17
C LEU A 25 -3.53 -1.97 -10.54
N ASP A 26 -3.31 -0.68 -10.81
CA ASP A 26 -3.62 -0.08 -12.12
C ASP A 26 -2.76 -0.73 -13.22
N ALA A 27 -1.47 -0.94 -12.93
CA ALA A 27 -0.56 -1.63 -13.85
C ALA A 27 -0.93 -3.10 -14.04
N LEU A 28 -1.31 -3.80 -12.95
CA LEU A 28 -1.74 -5.19 -12.99
C LEU A 28 -3.02 -5.35 -13.82
N VAL A 29 -4.03 -4.52 -13.56
CA VAL A 29 -5.32 -4.56 -14.28
C VAL A 29 -5.11 -4.20 -15.75
N ALA A 30 -4.29 -3.22 -16.07
CA ALA A 30 -3.93 -2.90 -17.45
C ALA A 30 -3.26 -4.08 -18.15
N GLY A 31 -2.39 -4.83 -17.45
CA GLY A 31 -1.74 -6.04 -17.95
C GLY A 31 -2.70 -7.16 -18.36
N PHE A 32 -3.91 -7.21 -17.80
CA PHE A 32 -4.97 -8.14 -18.21
C PHE A 32 -5.92 -7.52 -19.24
N THR A 33 -6.28 -6.25 -19.06
CA THR A 33 -7.28 -5.58 -19.89
C THR A 33 -6.77 -5.33 -21.30
N ILE A 34 -5.50 -4.91 -21.46
CA ILE A 34 -4.94 -4.60 -22.77
C ILE A 34 -4.87 -5.85 -23.67
N PRO A 35 -4.30 -7.00 -23.25
CA PRO A 35 -4.32 -8.21 -24.06
C PRO A 35 -5.74 -8.72 -24.38
N ALA A 36 -6.67 -8.60 -23.44
CA ALA A 36 -8.05 -8.98 -23.68
C ALA A 36 -8.74 -8.10 -24.75
N ALA A 37 -8.49 -6.79 -24.73
CA ALA A 37 -8.99 -5.87 -25.75
C ALA A 37 -8.34 -6.12 -27.11
N GLN A 38 -7.09 -6.51 -27.17
CA GLN A 38 -6.34 -6.83 -28.39
C GLN A 38 -6.85 -8.10 -29.12
N ILE A 39 -7.62 -8.94 -28.44
CA ILE A 39 -8.33 -10.06 -29.08
C ILE A 39 -9.37 -9.54 -30.07
N ILE A 40 -10.01 -8.40 -29.75
CA ILE A 40 -11.04 -7.79 -30.60
C ILE A 40 -10.43 -6.78 -31.58
N ASP A 41 -9.54 -5.93 -31.10
CA ASP A 41 -8.81 -4.94 -31.91
C ASP A 41 -7.30 -5.09 -31.69
N PRO A 42 -6.57 -5.72 -32.61
CA PRO A 42 -5.13 -5.93 -32.49
C PRO A 42 -4.30 -4.64 -32.35
N ASN A 43 -4.86 -3.50 -32.78
CA ASN A 43 -4.20 -2.20 -32.68
C ASN A 43 -4.51 -1.43 -31.40
N TYR A 44 -5.33 -2.03 -30.51
CA TYR A 44 -5.68 -1.38 -29.25
C TYR A 44 -4.43 -1.13 -28.40
N THR A 45 -4.21 0.13 -28.06
CA THR A 45 -3.15 0.56 -27.16
C THR A 45 -3.73 1.37 -26.01
N SER A 46 -3.31 1.08 -24.80
CA SER A 46 -3.70 1.85 -23.63
C SER A 46 -2.57 1.85 -22.59
N THR A 47 -2.70 2.68 -21.59
CA THR A 47 -1.73 2.82 -20.51
C THR A 47 -2.35 2.49 -19.17
N PRO A 48 -1.57 2.11 -18.14
CA PRO A 48 -2.09 1.95 -16.77
C PRO A 48 -2.80 3.18 -16.22
N ALA A 49 -2.57 4.35 -16.82
CA ALA A 49 -3.19 5.62 -16.42
C ALA A 49 -4.59 5.85 -17.02
N MET A 50 -5.17 4.89 -17.77
CA MET A 50 -6.43 5.09 -18.46
C MET A 50 -7.59 5.51 -17.56
N ASN A 51 -7.62 5.02 -16.33
CA ASN A 51 -8.68 5.31 -15.35
C ASN A 51 -8.28 6.36 -14.31
N TYR A 52 -7.13 7.02 -14.48
CA TYR A 52 -6.54 7.87 -13.44
C TYR A 52 -7.47 8.99 -12.97
N TYR A 53 -8.10 9.71 -13.89
CA TYR A 53 -9.03 10.78 -13.53
C TYR A 53 -10.28 10.27 -12.80
N PHE A 54 -10.78 9.11 -13.20
CA PHE A 54 -11.90 8.46 -12.53
C PHE A 54 -11.53 8.06 -11.11
N LEU A 55 -10.32 7.51 -10.90
CA LEU A 55 -9.82 7.11 -9.58
C LEU A 55 -9.66 8.31 -8.65
N ILE A 56 -9.14 9.43 -9.14
CA ILE A 56 -9.07 10.68 -8.37
C ILE A 56 -10.47 11.16 -7.96
N ALA A 57 -11.41 11.23 -8.91
CA ALA A 57 -12.79 11.64 -8.61
C ALA A 57 -13.42 10.69 -7.58
N SER A 58 -13.20 9.37 -7.72
CA SER A 58 -13.67 8.37 -6.78
C SER A 58 -13.16 8.57 -5.35
N CYS A 59 -11.91 9.01 -5.17
CA CYS A 59 -11.37 9.33 -3.85
C CYS A 59 -12.22 10.36 -3.10
N PHE A 60 -12.58 11.45 -3.78
CA PHE A 60 -13.37 12.51 -3.15
C PHE A 60 -14.80 12.04 -2.84
N VAL A 61 -15.43 11.34 -3.78
CA VAL A 61 -16.79 10.82 -3.61
C VAL A 61 -16.83 9.79 -2.47
N LEU A 62 -15.91 8.81 -2.48
CA LEU A 62 -15.86 7.77 -1.46
C LEU A 62 -15.52 8.33 -0.08
N THR A 63 -14.66 9.33 0.00
CA THR A 63 -14.35 10.00 1.26
C THR A 63 -15.58 10.71 1.82
N ALA A 64 -16.29 11.48 0.99
CA ALA A 64 -17.49 12.20 1.42
C ALA A 64 -18.60 11.23 1.85
N VAL A 65 -18.88 10.22 1.03
CA VAL A 65 -19.92 9.20 1.33
C VAL A 65 -19.52 8.36 2.55
N GLY A 66 -18.25 7.92 2.63
CA GLY A 66 -17.74 7.12 3.73
C GLY A 66 -17.82 7.87 5.08
N THR A 67 -17.43 9.16 5.08
CA THR A 67 -17.56 10.02 6.27
C THR A 67 -19.03 10.17 6.67
N PHE A 68 -19.89 10.52 5.73
CA PHE A 68 -21.34 10.67 5.99
C PHE A 68 -21.97 9.39 6.55
N VAL A 69 -21.69 8.25 5.96
CA VAL A 69 -22.22 6.96 6.43
C VAL A 69 -21.66 6.61 7.80
N THR A 70 -20.35 6.83 8.02
CA THR A 70 -19.72 6.53 9.30
C THR A 70 -20.29 7.39 10.41
N GLU A 71 -20.41 8.71 10.22
CA GLU A 71 -20.91 9.62 11.24
C GLU A 71 -22.42 9.48 11.48
N ARG A 72 -23.20 9.27 10.42
CA ARG A 72 -24.66 9.29 10.50
C ARG A 72 -25.27 7.95 10.88
N TYR A 73 -24.67 6.84 10.43
CA TYR A 73 -25.25 5.50 10.59
C TYR A 73 -24.43 4.58 11.47
N VAL A 74 -23.10 4.62 11.36
CA VAL A 74 -22.22 3.68 12.07
C VAL A 74 -21.96 4.17 13.50
N ALA A 75 -21.53 5.41 13.67
CA ALA A 75 -21.18 5.96 14.98
C ALA A 75 -22.32 5.84 16.00
N PRO A 76 -23.59 6.24 15.69
CA PRO A 76 -24.67 6.15 16.65
C PRO A 76 -25.02 4.72 17.10
N ARG A 77 -24.71 3.71 16.28
CA ARG A 77 -24.97 2.30 16.64
C ARG A 77 -24.01 1.76 17.70
N PHE A 78 -22.86 2.39 17.84
CA PHE A 78 -21.82 1.99 18.80
C PHE A 78 -21.72 2.96 19.98
N ASP A 79 -22.53 4.02 20.01
CA ASP A 79 -22.63 4.89 21.16
C ASP A 79 -23.16 4.11 22.39
N GLY A 80 -22.36 4.13 23.46
CA GLY A 80 -22.70 3.42 24.69
C GLY A 80 -22.37 1.93 24.74
N THR A 81 -21.74 1.36 23.69
CA THR A 81 -21.21 -0.01 23.80
C THR A 81 -20.02 -0.03 24.76
N PRO A 82 -20.03 -0.90 25.79
CA PRO A 82 -18.88 -1.04 26.66
C PRO A 82 -17.66 -1.48 25.86
N TYR A 83 -16.60 -0.73 25.97
CA TYR A 83 -15.31 -1.10 25.37
C TYR A 83 -14.47 -1.79 26.44
N GLU A 84 -14.12 -3.03 26.22
CA GLU A 84 -13.07 -3.66 27.02
C GLU A 84 -11.76 -2.96 26.69
N ASP A 85 -11.18 -2.32 27.69
CA ASP A 85 -9.86 -1.70 27.55
C ASP A 85 -8.83 -2.80 27.29
N THR A 86 -8.39 -2.88 26.06
CA THR A 86 -7.36 -3.86 25.64
C THR A 86 -5.97 -3.50 26.19
N GLY A 87 -5.87 -2.53 27.10
CA GLY A 87 -4.60 -2.04 27.62
C GLY A 87 -3.77 -1.24 26.61
N TYR A 88 -4.36 -0.93 25.46
CA TYR A 88 -3.72 -0.06 24.48
C TYR A 88 -4.01 1.40 24.86
N ASP A 89 -3.04 2.03 25.49
CA ASP A 89 -3.15 3.45 25.82
C ASP A 89 -2.90 4.30 24.55
N ALA A 90 -4.00 4.74 23.95
CA ALA A 90 -3.96 5.62 22.77
C ALA A 90 -3.28 6.97 23.07
N ASN A 91 -3.16 7.33 24.35
CA ASN A 91 -2.48 8.54 24.82
C ASN A 91 -1.05 8.27 25.31
N ALA A 92 -0.52 7.05 25.13
CA ALA A 92 0.84 6.74 25.49
C ALA A 92 1.79 7.72 24.78
N GLU A 93 2.43 8.56 25.56
CA GLU A 93 3.41 9.51 25.02
C GLU A 93 4.54 8.74 24.34
N VAL A 94 4.79 9.07 23.06
CA VAL A 94 5.90 8.50 22.30
C VAL A 94 7.21 8.80 23.03
N THR A 95 7.90 7.77 23.45
CA THR A 95 9.15 7.92 24.20
C THR A 95 10.21 8.69 23.39
N PRO A 96 11.16 9.38 24.04
CA PRO A 96 12.23 10.06 23.31
C PRO A 96 13.03 9.17 22.37
N LYS A 97 13.17 7.87 22.72
CA LYS A 97 13.82 6.86 21.87
C LYS A 97 12.98 6.57 20.60
N GLU A 98 11.67 6.44 20.75
CA GLU A 98 10.77 6.20 19.62
C GLU A 98 10.70 7.41 18.69
N LYS A 99 10.70 8.64 19.24
CA LYS A 99 10.79 9.87 18.43
C LYS A 99 12.07 9.91 17.60
N LYS A 100 13.19 9.49 18.19
CA LYS A 100 14.47 9.39 17.47
C LYS A 100 14.42 8.29 16.41
N ALA A 101 13.86 7.12 16.75
CA ALA A 101 13.72 6.00 15.84
C ALA A 101 12.84 6.38 14.62
N LEU A 102 11.72 7.08 14.86
CA LEU A 102 10.83 7.57 13.82
C LEU A 102 11.51 8.57 12.88
N LYS A 103 12.31 9.49 13.43
CA LYS A 103 13.12 10.41 12.62
C LYS A 103 14.13 9.67 11.74
N CYS A 104 14.86 8.69 12.30
CA CYS A 104 15.80 7.88 11.54
C CYS A 104 15.10 7.07 10.43
N ALA A 105 13.93 6.48 10.73
CA ALA A 105 13.13 5.77 9.75
C ALA A 105 12.66 6.72 8.63
N GLY A 106 12.21 7.93 8.97
CA GLY A 106 11.84 8.97 8.00
C GLY A 106 13.00 9.37 7.08
N ILE A 107 14.20 9.52 7.63
CA ILE A 107 15.41 9.78 6.84
C ILE A 107 15.71 8.61 5.89
N ALA A 108 15.57 7.38 6.37
CA ALA A 108 15.76 6.20 5.53
C ALA A 108 14.77 6.14 4.35
N VAL A 109 13.50 6.50 4.58
CA VAL A 109 12.50 6.64 3.51
C VAL A 109 12.92 7.69 2.49
N LEU A 110 13.37 8.86 2.95
CA LEU A 110 13.80 9.95 2.06
C LEU A 110 15.01 9.54 1.22
N ILE A 111 16.00 8.87 1.82
CA ILE A 111 17.17 8.35 1.10
C ILE A 111 16.74 7.32 0.05
N TYR A 112 15.87 6.38 0.43
CA TYR A 112 15.36 5.38 -0.48
C TYR A 112 14.59 6.02 -1.65
N ALA A 113 13.69 6.95 -1.37
CA ALA A 113 12.94 7.68 -2.39
C ALA A 113 13.88 8.45 -3.33
N ALA A 114 14.91 9.11 -2.79
CA ALA A 114 15.90 9.81 -3.59
C ALA A 114 16.67 8.87 -4.52
N ILE A 115 17.04 7.67 -4.05
CA ILE A 115 17.69 6.64 -4.88
C ILE A 115 16.76 6.19 -6.01
N VAL A 116 15.50 5.86 -5.71
CA VAL A 116 14.54 5.43 -6.73
C VAL A 116 14.31 6.53 -7.76
N VAL A 117 14.13 7.78 -7.31
CA VAL A 117 13.98 8.94 -8.20
C VAL A 117 15.22 9.12 -9.08
N ALA A 118 16.43 9.01 -8.51
CA ALA A 118 17.67 9.12 -9.27
C ALA A 118 17.78 8.04 -10.36
N LEU A 119 17.29 6.82 -10.09
CA LEU A 119 17.23 5.72 -11.07
C LEU A 119 16.17 5.94 -12.16
N CYS A 120 15.21 6.84 -11.94
CA CYS A 120 14.17 7.22 -12.91
C CYS A 120 14.57 8.42 -13.79
N ILE A 121 15.58 9.21 -13.38
CA ILE A 121 15.98 10.44 -14.06
C ILE A 121 17.06 10.11 -15.14
N GLY A 122 16.91 10.71 -16.31
CA GLY A 122 17.87 10.62 -17.40
C GLY A 122 17.28 9.99 -18.68
N PRO A 123 17.91 10.21 -19.83
CA PRO A 123 17.43 9.66 -21.10
C PRO A 123 17.55 8.13 -21.16
N ASN A 124 18.56 7.56 -20.50
CA ASN A 124 18.82 6.11 -20.42
C ASN A 124 18.69 5.61 -18.97
N ALA A 125 17.71 6.11 -18.23
CA ALA A 125 17.52 5.73 -16.84
C ALA A 125 17.15 4.23 -16.73
N PHE A 126 17.76 3.55 -15.77
CA PHE A 126 17.61 2.10 -15.56
C PHE A 126 16.15 1.66 -15.37
N MET A 127 15.31 2.53 -14.80
CA MET A 127 13.90 2.23 -14.53
C MET A 127 12.97 2.47 -15.72
N LYS A 128 13.47 3.01 -16.83
CA LYS A 128 12.70 3.23 -18.06
C LYS A 128 12.70 2.00 -18.95
N ASP A 129 11.64 1.87 -19.70
CA ASP A 129 11.57 0.90 -20.78
C ASP A 129 12.60 1.26 -21.88
N PRO A 130 13.47 0.33 -22.30
CA PRO A 130 14.51 0.57 -23.31
C PRO A 130 13.94 0.95 -24.68
N GLU A 131 12.75 0.45 -25.03
CA GLU A 131 12.17 0.66 -26.36
C GLU A 131 11.37 1.96 -26.44
N THR A 132 10.54 2.25 -25.43
CA THR A 132 9.65 3.41 -25.45
C THR A 132 10.20 4.62 -24.68
N GLY A 133 11.22 4.44 -23.83
CA GLY A 133 11.73 5.46 -22.93
C GLY A 133 10.74 5.87 -21.82
N SER A 134 9.60 5.18 -21.72
CA SER A 134 8.53 5.50 -20.77
C SER A 134 8.74 4.78 -19.42
N LEU A 135 8.45 5.47 -18.33
CA LEU A 135 8.40 4.87 -16.98
C LEU A 135 7.11 4.05 -16.74
N LEU A 136 6.06 4.35 -17.51
CA LEU A 136 4.72 3.77 -17.32
C LEU A 136 4.41 2.64 -18.30
N ALA A 137 5.36 2.26 -19.15
CA ALA A 137 5.20 1.09 -20.02
C ALA A 137 5.13 -0.18 -19.16
N SER A 138 4.31 -1.14 -19.57
CA SER A 138 4.17 -2.41 -18.84
C SER A 138 5.47 -3.20 -18.74
N ALA A 139 6.36 -3.04 -19.74
CA ALA A 139 7.69 -3.65 -19.78
C ALA A 139 8.76 -2.82 -19.05
N ALA A 140 8.44 -1.60 -18.59
CA ALA A 140 9.39 -0.78 -17.86
C ALA A 140 9.82 -1.47 -16.56
N PRO A 141 11.13 -1.52 -16.23
CA PRO A 141 11.62 -2.09 -14.98
C PRO A 141 10.97 -1.49 -13.74
N LEU A 142 10.55 -0.22 -13.80
CA LEU A 142 9.79 0.42 -12.72
C LEU A 142 8.45 -0.29 -12.48
N MET A 143 7.71 -0.60 -13.52
CA MET A 143 6.39 -1.25 -13.41
C MET A 143 6.55 -2.73 -13.05
N ALA A 144 7.45 -3.43 -13.70
CA ALA A 144 7.75 -4.84 -13.40
C ALA A 144 8.32 -5.03 -11.98
N GLY A 145 9.12 -4.06 -11.50
CA GLY A 145 9.74 -4.07 -10.17
C GLY A 145 8.93 -3.39 -9.08
N MET A 146 7.68 -2.99 -9.31
CA MET A 146 6.91 -2.19 -8.35
C MET A 146 6.68 -2.92 -7.02
N VAL A 147 6.41 -4.23 -7.04
CA VAL A 147 6.21 -5.03 -5.81
C VAL A 147 7.47 -5.03 -4.92
N PRO A 148 8.65 -5.43 -5.40
CA PRO A 148 9.87 -5.36 -4.60
C PRO A 148 10.23 -3.92 -4.19
N LEU A 149 9.98 -2.91 -5.01
CA LEU A 149 10.23 -1.51 -4.65
C LEU A 149 9.36 -1.07 -3.47
N ILE A 150 8.06 -1.37 -3.48
CA ILE A 150 7.16 -1.07 -2.37
C ILE A 150 7.54 -1.89 -1.13
N THR A 151 7.89 -3.16 -1.29
CA THR A 151 8.34 -4.00 -0.19
C THR A 151 9.56 -3.38 0.51
N LEU A 152 10.56 -2.95 -0.24
CA LEU A 152 11.76 -2.30 0.30
C LEU A 152 11.44 -0.95 0.94
N LEU A 153 10.48 -0.19 0.39
CA LEU A 153 10.03 1.09 0.93
C LEU A 153 9.50 0.97 2.37
N PHE A 154 8.85 -0.16 2.70
CA PHE A 154 8.37 -0.42 4.07
C PHE A 154 9.38 -1.19 4.91
N PHE A 155 10.10 -2.13 4.32
CA PHE A 155 11.03 -3.00 5.02
C PHE A 155 12.25 -2.26 5.58
N ILE A 156 12.88 -1.39 4.77
CA ILE A 156 14.08 -0.63 5.18
C ILE A 156 13.79 0.27 6.38
N PRO A 157 12.78 1.17 6.35
CA PRO A 157 12.49 2.00 7.52
C PRO A 157 11.99 1.19 8.71
N GLY A 158 11.31 0.05 8.49
CA GLY A 158 10.91 -0.86 9.56
C GLY A 158 12.11 -1.42 10.32
N ILE A 159 13.13 -1.88 9.62
CA ILE A 159 14.38 -2.35 10.23
C ILE A 159 15.09 -1.19 10.96
N VAL A 160 15.24 -0.04 10.31
CA VAL A 160 15.92 1.13 10.92
C VAL A 160 15.20 1.55 12.21
N TYR A 161 13.88 1.62 12.19
CA TYR A 161 13.09 1.89 13.38
C TYR A 161 13.32 0.85 14.46
N GLY A 162 13.24 -0.43 14.11
CA GLY A 162 13.39 -1.54 15.04
C GLY A 162 14.77 -1.56 15.73
N ILE A 163 15.83 -1.27 15.00
CA ILE A 163 17.20 -1.18 15.54
C ILE A 163 17.34 0.03 16.47
N VAL A 164 16.91 1.22 16.04
CA VAL A 164 17.05 2.45 16.84
C VAL A 164 16.15 2.44 18.07
N ALA A 165 14.95 1.87 17.96
CA ALA A 165 14.05 1.66 19.11
C ALA A 165 14.57 0.54 20.07
N GLY A 166 15.55 -0.27 19.63
CA GLY A 166 16.11 -1.35 20.41
C GLY A 166 15.25 -2.62 20.45
N LYS A 167 14.27 -2.73 19.55
CA LYS A 167 13.42 -3.92 19.40
C LYS A 167 14.11 -5.02 18.60
N ILE A 168 15.00 -4.64 17.68
CA ILE A 168 15.82 -5.55 16.87
C ILE A 168 17.25 -5.45 17.35
N LYS A 169 17.81 -6.56 17.84
CA LYS A 169 19.19 -6.67 18.29
C LYS A 169 20.00 -7.61 17.43
N ASN A 170 19.36 -8.60 16.83
CA ASN A 170 19.99 -9.64 16.04
C ASN A 170 19.14 -9.94 14.79
N ASP A 171 19.74 -10.63 13.84
CA ASP A 171 19.08 -11.18 12.65
C ASP A 171 17.92 -12.13 12.99
N LYS A 172 18.02 -12.87 14.10
CA LYS A 172 16.96 -13.72 14.60
C LYS A 172 15.69 -12.95 14.99
N ASP A 173 15.84 -11.73 15.51
CA ASP A 173 14.70 -10.89 15.87
C ASP A 173 13.96 -10.44 14.59
N VAL A 174 14.69 -10.14 13.52
CA VAL A 174 14.08 -9.82 12.22
C VAL A 174 13.31 -11.01 11.67
N ALA A 175 13.92 -12.20 11.72
CA ALA A 175 13.25 -13.43 11.27
C ALA A 175 11.99 -13.74 12.09
N ALA A 176 12.03 -13.54 13.42
CA ALA A 176 10.89 -13.74 14.29
C ALA A 176 9.73 -12.78 13.96
N LEU A 177 10.02 -11.49 13.72
CA LEU A 177 9.01 -10.51 13.32
C LEU A 177 8.40 -10.81 11.96
N LEU A 178 9.21 -11.27 10.99
CA LEU A 178 8.71 -11.71 9.69
C LEU A 178 7.82 -12.95 9.82
N TYR A 179 8.22 -13.91 10.66
CA TYR A 179 7.42 -15.10 10.92
C TYR A 179 6.07 -14.75 11.57
N GLU A 180 6.06 -13.86 12.56
CA GLU A 180 4.83 -13.39 13.20
C GLU A 180 3.89 -12.69 12.20
N SER A 181 4.45 -11.85 11.32
CA SER A 181 3.69 -11.20 10.24
C SER A 181 3.08 -12.23 9.29
N MET A 182 3.83 -13.24 8.89
CA MET A 182 3.33 -14.31 8.00
C MET A 182 2.28 -15.19 8.69
N ALA A 183 2.43 -15.47 9.97
CA ALA A 183 1.43 -16.20 10.75
C ALA A 183 0.08 -15.46 10.79
N GLY A 184 0.11 -14.13 10.93
CA GLY A 184 -1.09 -13.27 10.85
C GLY A 184 -1.78 -13.29 9.47
N MET A 185 -1.06 -13.58 8.41
CA MET A 185 -1.60 -13.67 7.04
C MET A 185 -2.21 -15.03 6.69
N GLY A 186 -2.16 -16.01 7.57
CA GLY A 186 -2.62 -17.38 7.29
C GLY A 186 -4.05 -17.44 6.77
N SER A 187 -4.99 -16.74 7.41
CA SER A 187 -6.39 -16.68 6.97
C SER A 187 -6.55 -16.05 5.59
N TYR A 188 -5.76 -15.02 5.28
CA TYR A 188 -5.78 -14.36 3.97
C TYR A 188 -5.28 -15.30 2.87
N ILE A 189 -4.21 -16.06 3.12
CA ILE A 189 -3.65 -17.01 2.17
C ILE A 189 -4.67 -18.11 1.85
N VAL A 190 -5.35 -18.65 2.86
CA VAL A 190 -6.41 -19.66 2.67
C VAL A 190 -7.58 -19.09 1.85
N LEU A 191 -8.01 -17.87 2.18
CA LEU A 191 -9.09 -17.20 1.44
C LEU A 191 -8.70 -16.94 -0.03
N ALA A 192 -7.49 -16.45 -0.27
CA ALA A 192 -6.98 -16.19 -1.62
C ALA A 192 -6.84 -17.49 -2.43
N PHE A 193 -6.38 -18.58 -1.79
CA PHE A 193 -6.33 -19.90 -2.42
C PHE A 193 -7.72 -20.39 -2.79
N ALA A 194 -8.68 -20.30 -1.86
CA ALA A 194 -10.06 -20.70 -2.14
C ALA A 194 -10.68 -19.86 -3.26
N ALA A 195 -10.53 -18.55 -3.22
CA ALA A 195 -11.03 -17.64 -4.28
C ALA A 195 -10.42 -17.96 -5.65
N GLY A 196 -9.13 -18.28 -5.71
CA GLY A 196 -8.45 -18.66 -6.94
C GLY A 196 -8.91 -19.97 -7.57
N GLN A 197 -9.68 -20.80 -6.84
CA GLN A 197 -10.29 -22.01 -7.41
C GLN A 197 -11.62 -21.74 -8.14
N PHE A 198 -12.21 -20.54 -7.94
CA PHE A 198 -13.47 -20.13 -8.55
C PHE A 198 -13.29 -19.14 -9.72
N LEU A 199 -12.08 -18.70 -9.98
CA LEU A 199 -11.70 -17.83 -11.09
C LEU A 199 -11.09 -18.65 -12.23
#